data_c1bd6df03d088d9c544b6d56c40bce77
#
_entry.id   c1bd6df03d088d9c544b6d56c40bce77
#
_cell.length_a   1.000
_cell.length_b   1.000
_cell.length_c   1.000
_cell.angle_alpha   90.00
_cell.angle_beta   90.00
_cell.angle_gamma   90.00
#
_symmetry.space_group_name_H-M   'P 1'
#
loop_
_entity.id
_entity.type
_entity.pdbx_description
1 polymer ?
#
loop_
_entity_poly.entity_id
_entity_poly.type
_entity_poly.pdbx_seq_one_letter_code
_entity_poly.pdbx_strand_id
1 'polypeptide(L)'
;AGRAVKLRPAIFFALALALGLGASRSAPAHEMRPAFLEVRETAPEVYDVLWRVPALGDRRMPLTPSFAPDIEQIAEPVGGFRAGGYVERFRFRRPGGLSGTTITIDGLSATFTDALLRFERADGVLITRRLTPERPSTIIDAESGPAATFLILGIEHILSGFDHLLFVLGLLFIVQGAWML
;
A
#
# COMPACT_ATOMS: atom_id res chain seq x y z
N ALA A 1 47.26 24.00 -42.06
CA ALA A 1 47.30 24.43 -40.66
C ALA A 1 45.88 24.43 -40.06
N GLY A 2 45.66 23.68 -38.98
CA GLY A 2 44.59 24.04 -38.06
C GLY A 2 43.28 23.24 -38.10
N ARG A 3 43.31 21.91 -37.80
CA ARG A 3 42.07 21.15 -37.55
C ARG A 3 42.13 20.25 -36.28
N ALA A 4 42.86 20.67 -35.24
CA ALA A 4 43.07 19.86 -34.04
C ALA A 4 42.32 20.32 -32.78
N VAL A 5 41.37 21.30 -32.87
CA VAL A 5 40.86 21.95 -31.63
C VAL A 5 39.47 21.54 -31.24
N LYS A 6 38.69 20.82 -32.06
CA LYS A 6 37.29 20.50 -31.76
C LYS A 6 37.05 19.14 -31.08
N LEU A 7 38.07 18.31 -30.92
CA LEU A 7 37.94 16.96 -30.33
C LEU A 7 37.92 16.97 -28.80
N ARG A 8 38.48 17.99 -28.17
CA ARG A 8 38.60 18.07 -26.69
C ARG A 8 37.30 18.20 -25.94
N PRO A 9 36.35 19.08 -26.32
CA PRO A 9 35.06 19.18 -25.59
C PRO A 9 34.19 17.94 -25.73
N ALA A 10 34.22 17.27 -26.88
CA ALA A 10 33.43 16.05 -27.10
C ALA A 10 33.96 14.87 -26.25
N ILE A 11 35.30 14.76 -26.07
CA ILE A 11 35.87 13.74 -25.20
C ILE A 11 35.56 14.01 -23.72
N PHE A 12 35.63 15.29 -23.29
CA PHE A 12 35.21 15.65 -21.93
C PHE A 12 33.74 15.36 -21.66
N PHE A 13 32.85 15.64 -22.61
CA PHE A 13 31.42 15.37 -22.49
C PHE A 13 31.14 13.86 -22.48
N ALA A 14 31.81 13.07 -23.31
CA ALA A 14 31.69 11.62 -23.32
C ALA A 14 32.22 10.99 -22.03
N LEU A 15 33.30 11.51 -21.48
CA LEU A 15 33.90 11.04 -20.21
C LEU A 15 33.00 11.40 -19.02
N ALA A 16 32.42 12.62 -19.00
CA ALA A 16 31.46 13.05 -17.96
C ALA A 16 30.18 12.22 -18.03
N LEU A 17 29.68 11.90 -19.22
CA LEU A 17 28.52 11.05 -19.43
C LEU A 17 28.81 9.61 -18.98
N ALA A 18 29.98 9.06 -19.30
CA ALA A 18 30.40 7.72 -18.88
C ALA A 18 30.59 7.63 -17.36
N LEU A 19 31.13 8.67 -16.71
CA LEU A 19 31.22 8.74 -15.25
C LEU A 19 29.82 8.85 -14.60
N GLY A 20 28.91 9.63 -15.19
CA GLY A 20 27.53 9.77 -14.71
C GLY A 20 26.73 8.47 -14.80
N LEU A 21 26.91 7.72 -15.88
CA LEU A 21 26.26 6.41 -16.07
C LEU A 21 26.89 5.31 -15.21
N GLY A 22 28.20 5.39 -14.90
CA GLY A 22 28.90 4.43 -14.02
C GLY A 22 28.62 4.63 -12.52
N ALA A 23 28.05 5.78 -12.12
CA ALA A 23 27.73 6.11 -10.75
C ALA A 23 26.32 5.70 -10.31
N SER A 24 25.57 4.95 -11.14
CA SER A 24 24.27 4.38 -10.78
C SER A 24 24.45 3.33 -9.69
N ARG A 25 24.70 3.78 -8.45
CA ARG A 25 24.53 2.94 -7.27
C ARG A 25 23.05 2.64 -7.16
N SER A 26 22.68 1.38 -7.22
CA SER A 26 21.37 0.92 -6.78
C SER A 26 21.20 1.41 -5.34
N ALA A 27 20.51 2.54 -5.15
CA ALA A 27 20.05 2.90 -3.83
C ALA A 27 19.15 1.75 -3.38
N PRO A 28 19.46 1.03 -2.28
CA PRO A 28 18.51 0.09 -1.73
C PRO A 28 17.31 0.93 -1.31
N ALA A 29 16.28 0.95 -2.14
CA ALA A 29 14.98 1.38 -1.72
C ALA A 29 14.59 0.39 -0.62
N HIS A 30 14.71 0.79 0.63
CA HIS A 30 14.10 0.08 1.73
C HIS A 30 12.60 0.11 1.46
N GLU A 31 12.12 -0.92 0.76
CA GLU A 31 10.70 -1.21 0.65
C GLU A 31 10.19 -1.43 2.09
N MET A 32 9.69 -0.37 2.69
CA MET A 32 8.92 -0.49 3.93
C MET A 32 7.62 -1.19 3.55
N ARG A 33 7.63 -2.52 3.66
CA ARG A 33 6.44 -3.33 3.40
C ARG A 33 5.40 -3.00 4.46
N PRO A 34 4.19 -2.59 4.08
CA PRO A 34 3.14 -2.35 5.05
C PRO A 34 2.79 -3.63 5.80
N ALA A 35 2.31 -3.50 7.03
CA ALA A 35 1.61 -4.58 7.69
C ALA A 35 0.30 -4.87 6.93
N PHE A 36 -0.19 -6.10 7.00
CA PHE A 36 -1.38 -6.52 6.26
C PHE A 36 -2.30 -7.33 7.16
N LEU A 37 -3.51 -6.85 7.33
CA LEU A 37 -4.58 -7.51 8.06
C LEU A 37 -5.69 -7.88 7.10
N GLU A 38 -5.93 -9.17 6.92
CA GLU A 38 -7.08 -9.69 6.21
C GLU A 38 -8.04 -10.33 7.21
N VAL A 39 -9.29 -9.89 7.14
CA VAL A 39 -10.39 -10.43 7.93
C VAL A 39 -11.46 -10.89 6.97
N ARG A 40 -11.78 -12.16 6.99
CA ARG A 40 -12.80 -12.75 6.11
C ARG A 40 -13.91 -13.37 6.92
N GLU A 41 -15.14 -12.96 6.68
CA GLU A 41 -16.32 -13.60 7.22
C GLU A 41 -16.58 -14.92 6.48
N THR A 42 -16.38 -16.06 7.16
CA THR A 42 -16.52 -17.40 6.57
C THR A 42 -17.86 -18.06 6.89
N ALA A 43 -18.51 -17.60 7.95
CA ALA A 43 -19.88 -17.94 8.31
C ALA A 43 -20.47 -16.74 9.10
N PRO A 44 -21.79 -16.68 9.32
CA PRO A 44 -22.39 -15.62 10.13
C PRO A 44 -21.64 -15.46 11.47
N GLU A 45 -21.14 -14.24 11.72
CA GLU A 45 -20.41 -13.87 12.94
C GLU A 45 -19.07 -14.60 13.16
N VAL A 46 -18.57 -15.37 12.18
CA VAL A 46 -17.30 -16.10 12.26
C VAL A 46 -16.30 -15.54 11.27
N TYR A 47 -15.11 -15.21 11.77
CA TYR A 47 -14.09 -14.51 11.03
C TYR A 47 -12.77 -15.27 11.04
N ASP A 48 -12.22 -15.52 9.85
CA ASP A 48 -10.84 -15.96 9.66
C ASP A 48 -9.94 -14.74 9.50
N VAL A 49 -8.86 -14.72 10.24
CA VAL A 49 -7.92 -13.61 10.24
C VAL A 49 -6.55 -14.09 9.77
N LEU A 50 -5.99 -13.35 8.80
CA LEU A 50 -4.60 -13.41 8.42
C LEU A 50 -3.92 -12.10 8.80
N TRP A 51 -2.97 -12.16 9.72
CA TRP A 51 -2.15 -11.05 10.11
C TRP A 51 -0.72 -11.23 9.59
N ARG A 52 -0.22 -10.29 8.83
CA ARG A 52 1.17 -10.26 8.37
C ARG A 52 1.83 -8.97 8.84
N VAL A 53 2.94 -9.10 9.52
CA VAL A 53 3.72 -7.98 10.02
C VAL A 53 5.14 -8.05 9.47
N PRO A 54 5.75 -6.92 9.07
CA PRO A 54 7.15 -6.88 8.66
C PRO A 54 8.06 -7.42 9.76
N ALA A 55 9.10 -8.12 9.35
CA ALA A 55 10.11 -8.64 10.27
C ALA A 55 11.51 -8.49 9.68
N LEU A 56 12.48 -8.30 10.55
CA LEU A 56 13.88 -8.29 10.23
C LEU A 56 14.56 -9.47 10.96
N GLY A 57 14.90 -10.50 10.19
CA GLY A 57 15.36 -11.76 10.75
C GLY A 57 14.25 -12.43 11.59
N ASP A 58 14.53 -12.69 12.83
CA ASP A 58 13.63 -13.29 13.83
C ASP A 58 12.85 -12.26 14.68
N ARG A 59 12.99 -10.97 14.35
CA ARG A 59 12.32 -9.88 15.05
C ARG A 59 11.17 -9.33 14.23
N ARG A 60 9.94 -9.59 14.66
CA ARG A 60 8.75 -8.95 14.11
C ARG A 60 8.58 -7.54 14.68
N MET A 61 7.99 -6.64 13.92
CA MET A 61 7.55 -5.35 14.44
C MET A 61 6.51 -5.58 15.55
N PRO A 62 6.52 -4.78 16.63
CA PRO A 62 5.57 -4.91 17.74
C PRO A 62 4.22 -4.29 17.37
N LEU A 63 3.58 -4.86 16.33
CA LEU A 63 2.26 -4.48 15.86
C LEU A 63 1.29 -5.62 16.13
N THR A 64 0.10 -5.29 16.66
CA THR A 64 -0.93 -6.27 16.98
C THR A 64 -2.30 -5.72 16.54
N PRO A 65 -3.10 -6.49 15.78
CA PRO A 65 -4.47 -6.10 15.50
C PRO A 65 -5.33 -6.26 16.75
N SER A 66 -6.10 -5.23 17.07
CA SER A 66 -7.03 -5.18 18.19
C SER A 66 -8.44 -5.01 17.65
N PHE A 67 -9.33 -5.83 18.14
CA PHE A 67 -10.75 -5.86 17.78
C PHE A 67 -11.60 -5.44 18.98
N ALA A 68 -12.91 -5.41 18.79
CA ALA A 68 -13.85 -5.19 19.89
C ALA A 68 -13.64 -6.20 21.03
N PRO A 69 -13.87 -5.81 22.29
CA PRO A 69 -13.55 -6.66 23.46
C PRO A 69 -14.43 -7.89 23.59
N ASP A 70 -15.51 -7.97 22.86
CA ASP A 70 -16.52 -9.05 22.87
C ASP A 70 -16.27 -10.14 21.81
N ILE A 71 -15.02 -10.27 21.33
CA ILE A 71 -14.66 -11.38 20.46
C ILE A 71 -14.39 -12.65 21.26
N GLU A 72 -14.89 -13.77 20.75
CA GLU A 72 -14.62 -15.11 21.27
C GLU A 72 -13.62 -15.84 20.37
N GLN A 73 -12.45 -16.13 20.84
CA GLN A 73 -11.46 -16.89 20.09
C GLN A 73 -11.91 -18.34 19.93
N ILE A 74 -12.00 -18.81 18.66
CA ILE A 74 -12.47 -20.17 18.36
C ILE A 74 -11.29 -21.15 18.25
N ALA A 75 -10.13 -20.67 17.81
CA ALA A 75 -8.94 -21.48 17.61
C ALA A 75 -7.70 -20.74 18.07
N GLU A 76 -6.73 -21.47 18.58
CA GLU A 76 -5.42 -20.92 18.95
C GLU A 76 -4.72 -20.28 17.75
N PRO A 77 -4.08 -19.12 17.93
CA PRO A 77 -3.31 -18.50 16.87
C PRO A 77 -2.15 -19.37 16.40
N VAL A 78 -2.03 -19.54 15.11
CA VAL A 78 -0.91 -20.24 14.49
C VAL A 78 -0.07 -19.23 13.71
N GLY A 79 1.18 -19.06 14.13
CA GLY A 79 2.07 -18.07 13.53
C GLY A 79 3.45 -18.61 13.23
N GLY A 80 4.16 -17.88 12.34
CA GLY A 80 5.53 -18.24 11.98
C GLY A 80 6.18 -17.23 11.05
N PHE A 81 7.51 -17.23 11.06
CA PHE A 81 8.28 -16.40 10.14
C PHE A 81 8.20 -16.98 8.71
N ARG A 82 8.02 -16.10 7.74
CA ARG A 82 8.02 -16.37 6.31
C ARG A 82 8.91 -15.33 5.63
N ALA A 83 9.22 -15.52 4.36
CA ALA A 83 10.07 -14.60 3.62
C ALA A 83 9.60 -13.13 3.77
N GLY A 84 10.37 -12.35 4.53
CA GLY A 84 10.16 -10.91 4.73
C GLY A 84 9.10 -10.50 5.77
N GLY A 85 8.61 -11.42 6.61
CA GLY A 85 7.66 -11.07 7.65
C GLY A 85 7.27 -12.22 8.58
N TYR A 86 6.49 -11.89 9.59
CA TYR A 86 5.82 -12.86 10.45
C TYR A 86 4.35 -12.94 10.04
N VAL A 87 3.83 -14.13 9.90
CA VAL A 87 2.43 -14.38 9.49
C VAL A 87 1.74 -15.15 10.60
N GLU A 88 0.60 -14.68 11.02
CA GLU A 88 -0.24 -15.30 12.05
C GLU A 88 -1.65 -15.50 11.50
N ARG A 89 -2.26 -16.61 11.84
CA ARG A 89 -3.65 -16.92 11.49
C ARG A 89 -4.37 -17.32 12.75
N PHE A 90 -5.60 -16.78 12.88
CA PHE A 90 -6.51 -17.14 13.97
C PHE A 90 -7.95 -16.99 13.54
N ARG A 91 -8.85 -17.53 14.32
CA ARG A 91 -10.29 -17.48 14.06
C ARG A 91 -11.01 -17.04 15.30
N PHE A 92 -11.97 -16.16 15.11
CA PHE A 92 -12.82 -15.73 16.22
C PHE A 92 -14.29 -15.63 15.78
N ARG A 93 -15.17 -15.61 16.79
CA ARG A 93 -16.59 -15.27 16.65
C ARG A 93 -16.83 -13.93 17.32
N ARG A 94 -17.75 -13.15 16.77
CA ARG A 94 -18.28 -11.97 17.42
C ARG A 94 -19.80 -11.89 17.20
N PRO A 95 -20.61 -12.07 18.26
CA PRO A 95 -22.06 -11.85 18.18
C PRO A 95 -22.40 -10.43 17.71
N GLY A 96 -23.33 -10.30 16.77
CA GLY A 96 -23.67 -9.02 16.14
C GLY A 96 -22.74 -8.58 15.00
N GLY A 97 -21.75 -9.38 14.63
CA GLY A 97 -20.87 -9.10 13.50
C GLY A 97 -19.84 -7.97 13.76
N LEU A 98 -19.09 -7.57 12.74
CA LEU A 98 -18.07 -6.52 12.84
C LEU A 98 -18.54 -5.15 12.35
N SER A 99 -19.74 -5.03 11.75
CA SER A 99 -20.26 -3.74 11.30
C SER A 99 -20.39 -2.75 12.47
N GLY A 100 -19.96 -1.51 12.25
CA GLY A 100 -19.95 -0.45 13.27
C GLY A 100 -18.86 -0.60 14.34
N THR A 101 -18.00 -1.61 14.26
CA THR A 101 -16.92 -1.80 15.23
C THR A 101 -15.61 -1.17 14.78
N THR A 102 -14.78 -0.85 15.75
CA THR A 102 -13.44 -0.31 15.49
C THR A 102 -12.41 -1.43 15.45
N ILE A 103 -11.58 -1.41 14.42
CA ILE A 103 -10.35 -2.20 14.35
C ILE A 103 -9.17 -1.25 14.50
N THR A 104 -8.23 -1.58 15.37
CA THR A 104 -7.03 -0.80 15.66
C THR A 104 -5.79 -1.66 15.42
N ILE A 105 -4.71 -1.06 14.94
CA ILE A 105 -3.40 -1.70 14.93
C ILE A 105 -2.58 -1.07 16.05
N ASP A 106 -2.50 -1.77 17.17
CA ASP A 106 -1.72 -1.34 18.32
C ASP A 106 -0.24 -1.28 17.96
N GLY A 107 0.44 -0.25 18.44
CA GLY A 107 1.84 0.02 18.15
C GLY A 107 2.10 0.77 16.84
N LEU A 108 1.11 0.90 15.94
CA LEU A 108 1.30 1.53 14.63
C LEU A 108 1.77 2.99 14.76
N SER A 109 1.22 3.74 15.72
CA SER A 109 1.59 5.16 15.97
C SER A 109 3.05 5.38 16.35
N ALA A 110 3.75 4.33 16.78
CA ALA A 110 5.16 4.37 17.12
C ALA A 110 6.09 3.94 15.98
N THR A 111 5.56 3.82 14.77
CA THR A 111 6.30 3.36 13.59
C THR A 111 6.25 4.37 12.44
N PHE A 112 6.97 4.09 11.36
CA PHE A 112 6.92 4.83 10.09
C PHE A 112 6.27 3.98 8.98
N THR A 113 5.64 2.85 9.34
CA THR A 113 4.99 1.97 8.38
C THR A 113 3.48 2.13 8.42
N ASP A 114 2.83 1.74 7.34
CA ASP A 114 1.38 1.67 7.26
C ASP A 114 0.90 0.24 7.51
N ALA A 115 -0.40 0.11 7.72
CA ALA A 115 -1.09 -1.18 7.70
C ALA A 115 -2.24 -1.13 6.70
N LEU A 116 -2.39 -2.19 5.90
CA LEU A 116 -3.51 -2.37 5.01
C LEU A 116 -4.49 -3.35 5.65
N LEU A 117 -5.72 -2.89 5.85
CA LEU A 117 -6.84 -3.72 6.26
C LEU A 117 -7.66 -4.10 5.03
N ARG A 118 -7.89 -5.39 4.86
CA ARG A 118 -8.84 -5.96 3.91
C ARG A 118 -9.90 -6.74 4.68
N PHE A 119 -11.13 -6.30 4.61
CA PHE A 119 -12.26 -6.97 5.22
C PHE A 119 -13.21 -7.47 4.13
N GLU A 120 -13.45 -8.78 4.12
CA GLU A 120 -14.34 -9.45 3.18
C GLU A 120 -15.54 -10.03 3.94
N ARG A 121 -16.73 -9.55 3.61
CA ARG A 121 -17.99 -10.02 4.19
C ARG A 121 -18.46 -11.28 3.48
N ALA A 122 -19.35 -12.03 4.14
CA ALA A 122 -19.96 -13.25 3.58
C ALA A 122 -20.77 -13.00 2.30
N ASP A 123 -21.30 -11.79 2.12
CA ASP A 123 -22.02 -11.36 0.90
C ASP A 123 -21.10 -10.94 -0.25
N GLY A 124 -19.77 -11.07 -0.08
CA GLY A 124 -18.78 -10.72 -1.07
C GLY A 124 -18.38 -9.23 -1.09
N VAL A 125 -18.94 -8.41 -0.21
CA VAL A 125 -18.52 -7.00 -0.08
C VAL A 125 -17.09 -6.96 0.45
N LEU A 126 -16.23 -6.25 -0.26
CA LEU A 126 -14.82 -6.08 0.07
C LEU A 126 -14.56 -4.63 0.51
N ILE A 127 -14.08 -4.46 1.72
CA ILE A 127 -13.68 -3.17 2.28
C ILE A 127 -12.17 -3.16 2.43
N THR A 128 -11.50 -2.17 1.84
CA THR A 128 -10.06 -1.96 2.00
C THR A 128 -9.82 -0.61 2.65
N ARG A 129 -8.97 -0.58 3.67
CA ARG A 129 -8.57 0.63 4.39
C ARG A 129 -7.06 0.67 4.58
N ARG A 130 -6.49 1.84 4.40
CA ARG A 130 -5.11 2.13 4.78
C ARG A 130 -5.10 2.79 6.15
N LEU A 131 -4.39 2.19 7.08
CA LEU A 131 -4.15 2.71 8.42
C LEU A 131 -2.73 3.27 8.45
N THR A 132 -2.58 4.45 9.00
CA THR A 132 -1.29 5.17 9.11
C THR A 132 -0.93 5.39 10.57
N PRO A 133 0.32 5.75 10.89
CA PRO A 133 0.71 6.09 12.25
C PRO A 133 -0.19 7.15 12.90
N GLU A 134 -0.70 8.11 12.11
CA GLU A 134 -1.59 9.17 12.57
C GLU A 134 -3.04 8.70 12.74
N ARG A 135 -3.42 7.64 12.03
CA ARG A 135 -4.77 7.03 12.04
C ARG A 135 -4.67 5.52 12.14
N PRO A 136 -4.31 4.97 13.32
CA PRO A 136 -4.11 3.54 13.49
C PRO A 136 -5.41 2.74 13.59
N SER A 137 -6.56 3.40 13.57
CA SER A 137 -7.88 2.79 13.76
C SER A 137 -8.82 3.11 12.62
N THR A 138 -9.78 2.22 12.37
CA THR A 138 -10.90 2.44 11.46
C THR A 138 -12.16 1.76 11.96
N ILE A 139 -13.30 2.32 11.57
CA ILE A 139 -14.62 1.69 11.81
C ILE A 139 -14.97 0.87 10.56
N ILE A 140 -15.54 -0.30 10.77
CA ILE A 140 -16.06 -1.15 9.70
C ILE A 140 -17.50 -0.71 9.39
N ASP A 141 -17.65 0.13 8.37
CA ASP A 141 -18.97 0.61 7.96
C ASP A 141 -19.66 -0.40 7.04
N ALA A 142 -20.93 -0.66 7.29
CA ALA A 142 -21.76 -1.55 6.48
C ALA A 142 -22.01 -1.04 5.05
N GLU A 143 -21.88 0.29 4.85
CA GLU A 143 -22.32 0.96 3.62
C GLU A 143 -21.22 1.24 2.59
N SER A 144 -19.96 0.95 2.90
CA SER A 144 -18.84 1.20 1.98
C SER A 144 -18.78 0.13 0.89
N GLY A 145 -19.72 0.14 -0.03
CA GLY A 145 -19.64 -0.66 -1.25
C GLY A 145 -18.40 -0.28 -2.07
N PRO A 146 -17.71 -1.25 -2.70
CA PRO A 146 -16.46 -1.00 -3.40
C PRO A 146 -16.58 0.03 -4.52
N ALA A 147 -17.71 0.09 -5.21
CA ALA A 147 -17.92 0.97 -6.35
C ALA A 147 -17.85 2.47 -6.00
N ALA A 148 -18.46 2.91 -4.91
CA ALA A 148 -18.44 4.32 -4.51
C ALA A 148 -17.04 4.77 -4.04
N THR A 149 -16.34 3.91 -3.32
CA THR A 149 -14.99 4.21 -2.83
C THR A 149 -14.00 4.30 -3.99
N PHE A 150 -14.06 3.39 -4.96
CA PHE A 150 -13.19 3.44 -6.15
C PHE A 150 -13.50 4.62 -7.05
N LEU A 151 -14.77 5.02 -7.17
CA LEU A 151 -15.15 6.19 -7.95
C LEU A 151 -14.58 7.47 -7.33
N ILE A 152 -14.73 7.64 -6.02
CA ILE A 152 -14.22 8.82 -5.29
C ILE A 152 -12.69 8.87 -5.35
N LEU A 153 -12.01 7.75 -5.07
CA LEU A 153 -10.56 7.64 -5.18
C LEU A 153 -10.06 7.89 -6.61
N GLY A 154 -10.78 7.40 -7.62
CA GLY A 154 -10.47 7.63 -9.02
C GLY A 154 -10.60 9.10 -9.41
N ILE A 155 -11.65 9.77 -8.97
CA ILE A 155 -11.86 11.21 -9.19
C ILE A 155 -10.77 12.01 -8.47
N GLU A 156 -10.49 11.71 -7.21
CA GLU A 156 -9.45 12.38 -6.44
C GLU A 156 -8.06 12.19 -7.07
N HIS A 157 -7.76 10.99 -7.53
CA HIS A 157 -6.50 10.69 -8.24
C HIS A 157 -6.35 11.49 -9.54
N ILE A 158 -7.43 11.60 -10.32
CA ILE A 158 -7.43 12.39 -11.56
C ILE A 158 -7.28 13.88 -11.25
N LEU A 159 -8.00 14.39 -10.23
CA LEU A 159 -7.96 15.81 -9.87
C LEU A 159 -6.66 16.22 -9.16
N SER A 160 -6.02 15.31 -8.42
CA SER A 160 -4.72 15.57 -7.78
C SER A 160 -3.52 15.37 -8.70
N GLY A 161 -3.70 14.64 -9.78
CA GLY A 161 -2.68 14.37 -10.80
C GLY A 161 -2.51 15.51 -11.81
N PHE A 162 -2.21 16.74 -11.35
CA PHE A 162 -2.04 17.92 -12.23
C PHE A 162 -1.05 17.67 -13.37
N ASP A 163 0.05 16.96 -13.11
CA ASP A 163 1.06 16.61 -14.11
C ASP A 163 0.49 15.68 -15.20
N HIS A 164 -0.39 14.75 -14.80
CA HIS A 164 -1.04 13.85 -15.73
C HIS A 164 -2.06 14.57 -16.62
N LEU A 165 -2.83 15.49 -16.05
CA LEU A 165 -3.77 16.33 -16.80
C LEU A 165 -3.06 17.23 -17.80
N LEU A 166 -1.94 17.84 -17.42
CA LEU A 166 -1.11 18.64 -18.31
C LEU A 166 -0.48 17.81 -19.44
N PHE A 167 -0.06 16.58 -19.14
CA PHE A 167 0.47 15.65 -20.12
C PHE A 167 -0.61 15.26 -21.16
N VAL A 168 -1.81 14.89 -20.73
CA VAL A 168 -2.93 14.55 -21.60
C VAL A 168 -3.36 15.76 -22.43
N LEU A 169 -3.40 16.94 -21.84
CA LEU A 169 -3.70 18.19 -22.54
C LEU A 169 -2.64 18.48 -23.60
N GLY A 170 -1.36 18.32 -23.28
CA GLY A 170 -0.25 18.47 -24.23
C GLY A 170 -0.34 17.49 -25.41
N LEU A 171 -0.68 16.23 -25.15
CA LEU A 171 -0.93 15.23 -26.19
C LEU A 171 -2.11 15.62 -27.08
N LEU A 172 -3.19 16.13 -26.52
CA LEU A 172 -4.36 16.61 -27.28
C LEU A 172 -3.99 17.73 -28.25
N PHE A 173 -3.19 18.70 -27.83
CA PHE A 173 -2.71 19.79 -28.69
C PHE A 173 -1.79 19.27 -29.81
N ILE A 174 -0.92 18.31 -29.52
CA ILE A 174 -0.03 17.72 -30.54
C ILE A 174 -0.84 16.97 -31.60
N VAL A 175 -1.81 16.15 -31.16
CA VAL A 175 -2.64 15.36 -32.08
C VAL A 175 -3.53 16.25 -32.93
N GLN A 176 -4.15 17.31 -32.40
CA GLN A 176 -4.96 18.25 -33.17
C GLN A 176 -4.11 19.04 -34.16
N GLY A 177 -2.86 19.37 -33.83
CA GLY A 177 -1.93 20.02 -34.77
C GLY A 177 -1.51 19.12 -35.92
N ALA A 178 -1.44 17.80 -35.72
CA ALA A 178 -1.07 16.83 -36.76
C ALA A 178 -2.17 16.55 -37.80
N TRP A 179 -3.43 16.89 -37.50
CA TRP A 179 -4.57 16.72 -38.44
C TRP A 179 -4.82 17.94 -39.33
N MET A 180 -4.07 19.04 -39.16
CA MET A 180 -4.19 20.26 -39.96
C MET A 180 -3.00 20.45 -40.93
N LEU A 181 -2.10 19.49 -41.07
CA LEU A 181 -1.03 19.43 -42.06
C LEU A 181 -1.28 18.29 -43.04
#